data_fc90a9d746b37cec329dad406d3045e3
#
_entry.id   fc90a9d746b37cec329dad406d3045e3
#
_cell.length_a   1.000
_cell.length_b   1.000
_cell.length_c   1.000
_cell.angle_alpha   90.00
_cell.angle_beta   90.00
_cell.angle_gamma   90.00
#
_symmetry.space_group_name_H-M   'P 1'
#
loop_
_entity.id
_entity.type
_entity.pdbx_description
1 polymer ?
#
loop_
_entity_poly.entity_id
_entity_poly.type
_entity_poly.pdbx_seq_one_letter_code
_entity_poly.pdbx_strand_id
1 'polypeptide(L)'
;MKKAKEAVISQAPLIHCITNPISINDCANVVLALGAKPIMAEHPKEVHEITALAKALAVNLGNITDARAESIFISGGVAKNAQIPCVIDVVGAACSALRMELAQRFIRECAPCVIKGNLSEIKALAGVDNAAQGIDVGQKDSVNGKDTQKLQKTGQLVCSYAKKAHA
;
A
#
# COMPACT_ATOMS: atom_id res chain seq x y z
N MET A 1 1.80 17.18 -12.19
CA MET A 1 1.68 15.84 -12.81
C MET A 1 2.55 15.68 -14.06
N LYS A 2 2.54 16.60 -15.07
CA LYS A 2 3.33 16.45 -16.31
C LYS A 2 4.84 16.29 -16.06
N LYS A 3 5.45 17.16 -15.25
CA LYS A 3 6.88 17.08 -14.88
C LYS A 3 7.27 15.76 -14.18
N ALA A 4 6.41 15.22 -13.29
CA ALA A 4 6.66 13.95 -12.62
C ALA A 4 6.67 12.77 -13.62
N LYS A 5 5.73 12.76 -14.57
CA LYS A 5 5.69 11.74 -15.62
C LYS A 5 6.92 11.81 -16.53
N GLU A 6 7.32 13.00 -16.93
CA GLU A 6 8.54 13.22 -17.74
C GLU A 6 9.80 12.74 -17.00
N ALA A 7 9.90 12.99 -15.69
CA ALA A 7 11.00 12.51 -14.85
C ALA A 7 11.02 10.97 -14.75
N VAL A 8 9.86 10.32 -14.58
CA VAL A 8 9.78 8.84 -14.57
C VAL A 8 10.23 8.26 -15.90
N ILE A 9 9.76 8.80 -17.03
CA ILE A 9 10.15 8.33 -18.35
C ILE A 9 11.67 8.50 -18.59
N SER A 10 12.24 9.64 -18.20
CA SER A 10 13.66 9.91 -18.44
C SER A 10 14.60 9.09 -17.56
N GLN A 11 14.20 8.81 -16.32
CA GLN A 11 15.02 8.07 -15.36
C GLN A 11 14.79 6.56 -15.41
N ALA A 12 13.62 6.11 -15.91
CA ALA A 12 13.21 4.71 -15.95
C ALA A 12 13.50 3.97 -14.62
N PRO A 13 12.99 4.47 -13.46
CA PRO A 13 13.36 3.94 -12.14
C PRO A 13 12.91 2.49 -11.97
N LEU A 14 13.71 1.70 -11.22
CA LEU A 14 13.31 0.38 -10.78
C LEU A 14 12.29 0.51 -9.65
N ILE A 15 11.15 -0.16 -9.79
CA ILE A 15 10.08 -0.21 -8.80
C ILE A 15 9.94 -1.64 -8.30
N HIS A 16 10.18 -1.88 -7.02
CA HIS A 16 9.96 -3.17 -6.41
C HIS A 16 8.49 -3.30 -6.00
N CYS A 17 7.80 -4.32 -6.50
CA CYS A 17 6.38 -4.56 -6.21
C CYS A 17 6.23 -5.95 -5.58
N ILE A 18 5.80 -6.02 -4.32
CA ILE A 18 5.35 -7.24 -3.66
C ILE A 18 3.82 -7.20 -3.64
N THR A 19 3.19 -7.88 -4.59
CA THR A 19 1.74 -7.81 -4.81
C THR A 19 1.11 -9.19 -4.87
N ASN A 20 -0.23 -9.25 -4.94
CA ASN A 20 -0.94 -10.52 -5.01
C ASN A 20 -0.86 -11.15 -6.41
N PRO A 21 -0.93 -12.49 -6.52
CA PRO A 21 -0.81 -13.21 -7.80
C PRO A 21 -1.86 -12.84 -8.84
N ILE A 22 -3.04 -12.37 -8.40
CA ILE A 22 -4.16 -12.01 -9.30
C ILE A 22 -3.82 -10.75 -10.12
N SER A 23 -3.12 -9.80 -9.51
CA SER A 23 -2.83 -8.49 -10.11
C SER A 23 -1.35 -8.30 -10.51
N ILE A 24 -0.50 -9.32 -10.35
CA ILE A 24 0.95 -9.17 -10.57
C ILE A 24 1.27 -8.70 -12.00
N ASN A 25 0.62 -9.29 -13.00
CA ASN A 25 0.83 -8.94 -14.40
C ASN A 25 0.34 -7.52 -14.72
N ASP A 26 -0.84 -7.15 -14.22
CA ASP A 26 -1.41 -5.82 -14.44
C ASP A 26 -0.57 -4.74 -13.76
N CYS A 27 -0.10 -4.97 -12.52
CA CYS A 27 0.80 -4.06 -11.82
C CYS A 27 2.10 -3.86 -12.60
N ALA A 28 2.72 -4.93 -13.10
CA ALA A 28 3.93 -4.84 -13.91
C ALA A 28 3.70 -4.03 -15.18
N ASN A 29 2.61 -4.29 -15.91
CA ASN A 29 2.27 -3.59 -17.14
C ASN A 29 1.96 -2.10 -16.90
N VAL A 30 1.30 -1.75 -15.81
CA VAL A 30 1.05 -0.34 -15.44
C VAL A 30 2.37 0.39 -15.16
N VAL A 31 3.29 -0.22 -14.42
CA VAL A 31 4.61 0.37 -14.14
C VAL A 31 5.39 0.59 -15.43
N LEU A 32 5.38 -0.40 -16.35
CA LEU A 32 6.01 -0.28 -17.68
C LEU A 32 5.36 0.84 -18.51
N ALA A 33 4.04 0.92 -18.54
CA ALA A 33 3.31 1.94 -19.28
C ALA A 33 3.56 3.37 -18.77
N LEU A 34 3.96 3.51 -17.50
CA LEU A 34 4.39 4.78 -16.90
C LEU A 34 5.86 5.13 -17.23
N GLY A 35 6.61 4.22 -17.87
CA GLY A 35 8.00 4.43 -18.22
C GLY A 35 9.01 4.00 -17.13
N ALA A 36 8.56 3.30 -16.09
CA ALA A 36 9.40 2.72 -15.05
C ALA A 36 9.67 1.23 -15.31
N LYS A 37 10.55 0.63 -14.51
CA LYS A 37 10.93 -0.78 -14.60
C LYS A 37 10.39 -1.55 -13.39
N PRO A 38 9.40 -2.45 -13.54
CA PRO A 38 8.92 -3.26 -12.43
C PRO A 38 9.86 -4.42 -12.13
N ILE A 39 9.97 -4.78 -10.86
CA ILE A 39 10.50 -6.06 -10.41
C ILE A 39 9.56 -6.66 -9.37
N MET A 40 9.13 -7.91 -9.60
CA MET A 40 8.07 -8.57 -8.84
C MET A 40 8.64 -9.66 -7.92
N ALA A 41 9.81 -9.40 -7.33
CA ALA A 41 10.47 -10.33 -6.42
C ALA A 41 9.68 -10.47 -5.11
N GLU A 42 9.50 -11.69 -4.63
CA GLU A 42 8.78 -11.94 -3.37
C GLU A 42 9.42 -13.01 -2.48
N HIS A 43 10.58 -13.54 -2.85
CA HIS A 43 11.25 -14.56 -2.05
C HIS A 43 12.05 -13.91 -0.90
N PRO A 44 11.91 -14.34 0.38
CA PRO A 44 12.55 -13.69 1.53
C PRO A 44 14.07 -13.55 1.44
N LYS A 45 14.73 -14.48 0.75
CA LYS A 45 16.20 -14.47 0.61
C LYS A 45 16.74 -13.45 -0.42
N GLU A 46 15.88 -12.92 -1.32
CA GLU A 46 16.30 -11.98 -2.37
C GLU A 46 15.80 -10.56 -2.17
N VAL A 47 14.64 -10.39 -1.51
CA VAL A 47 13.95 -9.09 -1.45
C VAL A 47 14.76 -7.98 -0.78
N HIS A 48 15.70 -8.33 0.10
CA HIS A 48 16.60 -7.35 0.71
C HIS A 48 17.44 -6.65 -0.37
N GLU A 49 18.12 -7.41 -1.22
CA GLU A 49 18.98 -6.89 -2.28
C GLU A 49 18.17 -6.14 -3.34
N ILE A 50 17.04 -6.73 -3.74
CA ILE A 50 16.15 -6.13 -4.75
C ILE A 50 15.60 -4.78 -4.27
N THR A 51 15.15 -4.69 -3.02
CA THR A 51 14.63 -3.43 -2.48
C THR A 51 15.73 -2.37 -2.41
N ALA A 52 16.94 -2.75 -2.01
CA ALA A 52 18.07 -1.81 -1.94
C ALA A 52 18.44 -1.18 -3.30
N LEU A 53 18.18 -1.87 -4.41
CA LEU A 53 18.39 -1.37 -5.76
C LEU A 53 17.23 -0.52 -6.29
N ALA A 54 16.03 -0.66 -5.69
CA ALA A 54 14.83 0.01 -6.16
C ALA A 54 14.81 1.51 -5.80
N LYS A 55 14.00 2.27 -6.56
CA LYS A 55 13.73 3.68 -6.29
C LYS A 55 12.38 3.91 -5.60
N ALA A 56 11.55 2.88 -5.54
CA ALA A 56 10.32 2.85 -4.74
C ALA A 56 9.92 1.41 -4.44
N LEU A 57 9.19 1.21 -3.33
CA LEU A 57 8.60 -0.06 -2.90
C LEU A 57 7.08 0.05 -2.90
N ALA A 58 6.39 -0.90 -3.52
CA ALA A 58 4.94 -1.05 -3.47
C ALA A 58 4.57 -2.40 -2.85
N VAL A 59 3.81 -2.36 -1.76
CA VAL A 59 3.36 -3.54 -1.01
C VAL A 59 1.84 -3.66 -1.06
N ASN A 60 1.32 -4.87 -1.29
CA ASN A 60 -0.10 -5.19 -1.26
C ASN A 60 -0.37 -6.42 -0.40
N LEU A 61 -1.32 -6.33 0.54
CA LEU A 61 -1.65 -7.40 1.50
C LEU A 61 -2.63 -8.46 0.95
N GLY A 62 -3.03 -8.37 -0.33
CA GLY A 62 -3.91 -9.37 -0.96
C GLY A 62 -3.25 -10.74 -1.07
N ASN A 63 -4.04 -11.81 -0.83
CA ASN A 63 -3.59 -13.20 -0.91
C ASN A 63 -2.26 -13.47 -0.18
N ILE A 64 -2.15 -12.95 1.05
CA ILE A 64 -0.93 -13.04 1.86
C ILE A 64 -0.55 -14.51 2.14
N THR A 65 0.73 -14.81 2.03
CA THR A 65 1.36 -16.08 2.44
C THR A 65 2.43 -15.79 3.48
N ASP A 66 2.89 -16.79 4.23
CA ASP A 66 3.94 -16.60 5.24
C ASP A 66 5.23 -16.05 4.61
N ALA A 67 5.65 -16.59 3.48
CA ALA A 67 6.82 -16.11 2.75
C ALA A 67 6.67 -14.64 2.33
N ARG A 68 5.47 -14.26 1.86
CA ARG A 68 5.22 -12.87 1.46
C ARG A 68 5.12 -11.95 2.69
N ALA A 69 4.52 -12.42 3.79
CA ALA A 69 4.51 -11.67 5.04
C ALA A 69 5.93 -11.37 5.54
N GLU A 70 6.82 -12.36 5.51
CA GLU A 70 8.24 -12.15 5.83
C GLU A 70 8.90 -11.15 4.87
N SER A 71 8.72 -11.33 3.57
CA SER A 71 9.32 -10.49 2.53
C SER A 71 8.90 -9.02 2.61
N ILE A 72 7.64 -8.71 2.90
CA ILE A 72 7.20 -7.32 3.02
C ILE A 72 7.87 -6.61 4.21
N PHE A 73 8.12 -7.29 5.32
CA PHE A 73 8.82 -6.68 6.46
C PHE A 73 10.31 -6.50 6.21
N ILE A 74 10.97 -7.47 5.56
CA ILE A 74 12.37 -7.31 5.11
C ILE A 74 12.48 -6.09 4.19
N SER A 75 11.65 -6.04 3.14
CA SER A 75 11.65 -4.95 2.17
C SER A 75 11.27 -3.60 2.79
N GLY A 76 10.26 -3.57 3.65
CA GLY A 76 9.84 -2.37 4.37
C GLY A 76 10.94 -1.81 5.27
N GLY A 77 11.67 -2.68 5.97
CA GLY A 77 12.82 -2.30 6.78
C GLY A 77 13.96 -1.70 5.95
N VAL A 78 14.29 -2.33 4.81
CA VAL A 78 15.29 -1.79 3.86
C VAL A 78 14.83 -0.44 3.32
N ALA A 79 13.58 -0.32 2.88
CA ALA A 79 13.05 0.92 2.34
C ALA A 79 13.12 2.07 3.36
N LYS A 80 12.72 1.81 4.62
CA LYS A 80 12.82 2.78 5.71
C LYS A 80 14.25 3.25 5.95
N ASN A 81 15.18 2.30 6.11
CA ASN A 81 16.58 2.60 6.42
C ASN A 81 17.29 3.35 5.28
N ALA A 82 16.97 3.02 4.03
CA ALA A 82 17.52 3.65 2.84
C ALA A 82 16.72 4.87 2.33
N GLN A 83 15.67 5.26 3.06
CA GLN A 83 14.76 6.36 2.69
C GLN A 83 14.11 6.18 1.29
N ILE A 84 13.88 4.93 0.90
CA ILE A 84 13.18 4.60 -0.34
C ILE A 84 11.67 4.79 -0.12
N PRO A 85 10.98 5.60 -0.95
CA PRO A 85 9.54 5.80 -0.82
C PRO A 85 8.79 4.47 -0.87
N CYS A 86 7.89 4.26 0.09
CA CYS A 86 7.10 3.04 0.20
C CYS A 86 5.61 3.34 0.21
N VAL A 87 4.83 2.60 -0.56
CA VAL A 87 3.37 2.57 -0.49
C VAL A 87 2.90 1.20 -0.02
N ILE A 88 1.90 1.18 0.87
CA ILE A 88 1.19 -0.05 1.25
C ILE A 88 -0.28 0.04 0.88
N ASP A 89 -0.78 -1.01 0.20
CA ASP A 89 -2.21 -1.26 -0.02
C ASP A 89 -2.70 -2.25 1.04
N VAL A 90 -3.55 -1.76 1.95
CA VAL A 90 -4.08 -2.52 3.09
C VAL A 90 -5.33 -3.32 2.74
N VAL A 91 -5.41 -3.80 1.52
CA VAL A 91 -6.54 -4.55 0.99
C VAL A 91 -6.97 -5.69 1.91
N GLY A 92 -8.24 -5.70 2.29
CA GLY A 92 -8.83 -6.71 3.16
C GLY A 92 -8.52 -6.55 4.66
N ALA A 93 -7.86 -5.51 5.11
CA ALA A 93 -7.62 -5.26 6.53
C ALA A 93 -8.92 -5.11 7.33
N ALA A 94 -10.00 -4.65 6.71
CA ALA A 94 -11.29 -4.51 7.37
C ALA A 94 -12.03 -5.84 7.62
N CYS A 95 -11.65 -6.92 6.95
CA CYS A 95 -12.34 -8.22 7.05
C CYS A 95 -11.44 -9.37 7.54
N SER A 96 -10.15 -9.13 7.77
CA SER A 96 -9.18 -10.16 8.18
C SER A 96 -8.32 -9.66 9.33
N ALA A 97 -8.40 -10.33 10.48
CA ALA A 97 -7.57 -10.02 11.64
C ALA A 97 -6.08 -10.11 11.32
N LEU A 98 -5.66 -11.13 10.55
CA LEU A 98 -4.27 -11.26 10.10
C LEU A 98 -3.81 -10.06 9.28
N ARG A 99 -4.62 -9.63 8.30
CA ARG A 99 -4.25 -8.48 7.45
C ARG A 99 -4.26 -7.17 8.23
N MET A 100 -5.17 -7.04 9.19
CA MET A 100 -5.20 -5.89 10.09
C MET A 100 -3.91 -5.82 10.92
N GLU A 101 -3.50 -6.92 11.52
CA GLU A 101 -2.27 -7.03 12.30
C GLU A 101 -1.04 -6.68 11.45
N LEU A 102 -0.93 -7.29 10.26
CA LEU A 102 0.17 -7.01 9.33
C LEU A 102 0.20 -5.55 8.88
N ALA A 103 -0.96 -4.96 8.57
CA ALA A 103 -1.08 -3.56 8.18
C ALA A 103 -0.60 -2.62 9.31
N GLN A 104 -1.13 -2.80 10.52
CA GLN A 104 -0.76 -1.99 11.69
C GLN A 104 0.72 -2.13 12.03
N ARG A 105 1.24 -3.35 12.00
CA ARG A 105 2.64 -3.63 12.25
C ARG A 105 3.53 -2.99 11.18
N PHE A 106 3.20 -3.14 9.89
CA PHE A 106 3.97 -2.56 8.80
C PHE A 106 4.00 -1.03 8.88
N ILE A 107 2.86 -0.40 9.14
CA ILE A 107 2.77 1.06 9.30
C ILE A 107 3.69 1.54 10.43
N ARG A 108 3.66 0.87 11.57
CA ARG A 108 4.46 1.24 12.74
C ARG A 108 5.96 1.00 12.53
N GLU A 109 6.34 -0.16 11.97
CA GLU A 109 7.74 -0.57 11.86
C GLU A 109 8.43 -0.02 10.62
N CYS A 110 7.74 0.04 9.48
CA CYS A 110 8.32 0.41 8.18
C CYS A 110 8.02 1.85 7.74
N ALA A 111 7.09 2.54 8.40
CA ALA A 111 6.74 3.95 8.17
C ALA A 111 6.53 4.28 6.66
N PRO A 112 5.57 3.63 5.96
CA PRO A 112 5.33 3.90 4.56
C PRO A 112 4.87 5.35 4.33
N CYS A 113 5.31 5.98 3.25
CA CYS A 113 4.94 7.36 2.93
C CYS A 113 3.49 7.48 2.39
N VAL A 114 2.91 6.38 1.93
CA VAL A 114 1.51 6.31 1.47
C VAL A 114 0.84 5.05 2.02
N ILE A 115 -0.33 5.23 2.61
CA ILE A 115 -1.23 4.14 2.99
C ILE A 115 -2.46 4.23 2.08
N LYS A 116 -2.68 3.22 1.25
CA LYS A 116 -3.83 3.11 0.35
C LYS A 116 -4.80 2.05 0.89
N GLY A 117 -6.05 2.39 0.92
CA GLY A 117 -7.16 1.49 1.27
C GLY A 117 -8.49 2.11 0.86
N ASN A 118 -9.53 1.30 0.77
CA ASN A 118 -10.89 1.81 0.67
C ASN A 118 -11.36 2.41 2.00
N LEU A 119 -12.52 3.07 2.01
CA LEU A 119 -13.01 3.75 3.20
C LEU A 119 -13.22 2.80 4.40
N SER A 120 -13.73 1.59 4.16
CA SER A 120 -13.93 0.59 5.23
C SER A 120 -12.60 0.14 5.83
N GLU A 121 -11.58 -0.06 5.02
CA GLU A 121 -10.22 -0.43 5.46
C GLU A 121 -9.57 0.68 6.28
N ILE A 122 -9.66 1.93 5.83
CA ILE A 122 -9.10 3.08 6.57
C ILE A 122 -9.86 3.30 7.89
N LYS A 123 -11.19 3.16 7.92
CA LYS A 123 -11.98 3.25 9.16
C LYS A 123 -11.59 2.15 10.15
N ALA A 124 -11.42 0.91 9.67
CA ALA A 124 -10.98 -0.21 10.49
C ALA A 124 -9.58 0.04 11.09
N LEU A 125 -8.62 0.50 10.30
CA LEU A 125 -7.29 0.89 10.78
C LEU A 125 -7.34 2.00 11.83
N ALA A 126 -8.26 2.96 11.67
CA ALA A 126 -8.45 4.07 12.60
C ALA A 126 -9.20 3.67 13.89
N GLY A 127 -9.62 2.41 14.02
CA GLY A 127 -10.42 1.92 15.16
C GLY A 127 -11.85 2.45 15.17
N VAL A 128 -12.40 2.81 14.01
CA VAL A 128 -13.78 3.29 13.85
C VAL A 128 -14.63 2.18 13.23
N ASP A 129 -15.87 2.06 13.66
CA ASP A 129 -16.81 1.08 13.11
C ASP A 129 -16.88 1.17 11.59
N ASN A 130 -16.82 0.01 10.96
CA ASN A 130 -16.91 -0.15 9.51
C ASN A 130 -17.99 -1.18 9.14
N ALA A 131 -18.41 -1.18 7.88
CA ALA A 131 -19.39 -2.09 7.35
C ALA A 131 -18.81 -2.95 6.21
N ALA A 132 -17.53 -3.31 6.31
CA ALA A 132 -16.85 -4.08 5.29
C ALA A 132 -17.48 -5.46 5.08
N GLN A 133 -17.57 -5.86 3.81
CA GLN A 133 -17.92 -7.21 3.38
C GLN A 133 -16.86 -7.66 2.36
N GLY A 134 -16.01 -8.60 2.76
CA GLY A 134 -14.88 -9.01 1.94
C GLY A 134 -13.86 -7.88 1.74
N ILE A 135 -13.38 -7.68 0.51
CA ILE A 135 -12.41 -6.64 0.15
C ILE A 135 -13.07 -5.36 -0.38
N ASP A 136 -14.37 -5.37 -0.55
CA ASP A 136 -15.12 -4.23 -1.08
C ASP A 136 -15.55 -3.26 0.03
N VAL A 137 -15.86 -2.02 -0.38
CA VAL A 137 -16.45 -1.03 0.53
C VAL A 137 -17.83 -1.50 0.96
N GLY A 138 -18.07 -1.61 2.27
CA GLY A 138 -19.40 -1.91 2.79
C GLY A 138 -20.44 -0.88 2.33
N GLN A 139 -21.68 -1.31 2.08
CA GLN A 139 -22.73 -0.42 1.56
C GLN A 139 -22.91 0.86 2.40
N LYS A 140 -22.77 0.77 3.73
CA LYS A 140 -22.86 1.92 4.65
C LYS A 140 -21.65 2.86 4.52
N ASP A 141 -20.51 2.36 4.05
CA ASP A 141 -19.26 3.13 3.88
C ASP A 141 -19.10 3.69 2.48
N SER A 142 -19.97 3.29 1.53
CA SER A 142 -20.01 3.88 0.19
C SER A 142 -20.29 5.39 0.24
N VAL A 143 -19.47 6.17 -0.46
CA VAL A 143 -19.59 7.63 -0.54
C VAL A 143 -19.96 8.01 -1.95
N ASN A 144 -21.13 8.66 -2.12
CA ASN A 144 -21.50 9.29 -3.39
C ASN A 144 -20.80 10.66 -3.46
N GLY A 145 -20.20 10.99 -4.60
CA GLY A 145 -19.52 12.28 -4.82
C GLY A 145 -20.39 13.53 -4.61
N LYS A 146 -21.71 13.36 -4.51
CA LYS A 146 -22.66 14.44 -4.21
C LYS A 146 -22.86 14.69 -2.70
N ASP A 147 -22.40 13.78 -1.84
CA ASP A 147 -22.51 13.91 -0.38
C ASP A 147 -21.28 14.62 0.21
N THR A 148 -21.28 15.93 0.14
CA THR A 148 -20.17 16.78 0.60
C THR A 148 -19.86 16.61 2.08
N GLN A 149 -20.87 16.41 2.95
CA GLN A 149 -20.63 16.24 4.39
C GLN A 149 -19.93 14.91 4.69
N LYS A 150 -20.34 13.82 4.02
CA LYS A 150 -19.73 12.50 4.19
C LYS A 150 -18.29 12.49 3.65
N LEU A 151 -18.04 13.14 2.50
CA LEU A 151 -16.71 13.34 1.95
C LEU A 151 -15.78 14.12 2.91
N GLN A 152 -16.29 15.18 3.51
CA GLN A 152 -15.52 16.01 4.44
C GLN A 152 -15.16 15.25 5.72
N LYS A 153 -16.11 14.53 6.33
CA LYS A 153 -15.85 13.66 7.49
C LYS A 153 -14.85 12.55 7.17
N THR A 154 -14.96 11.92 6.00
CA THR A 154 -14.01 10.91 5.52
C THR A 154 -12.60 11.48 5.36
N GLY A 155 -12.48 12.66 4.75
CA GLY A 155 -11.19 13.34 4.59
C GLY A 155 -10.55 13.67 5.96
N GLN A 156 -11.31 14.15 6.92
CA GLN A 156 -10.82 14.41 8.29
C GLN A 156 -10.33 13.14 8.98
N LEU A 157 -11.06 12.02 8.85
CA LEU A 157 -10.66 10.72 9.41
C LEU A 157 -9.34 10.23 8.82
N VAL A 158 -9.21 10.25 7.50
CA VAL A 158 -7.98 9.85 6.80
C VAL A 158 -6.79 10.71 7.23
N CYS A 159 -6.96 12.03 7.27
CA CYS A 159 -5.92 12.95 7.73
C CYS A 159 -5.51 12.70 9.19
N SER A 160 -6.47 12.44 10.08
CA SER A 160 -6.18 12.17 11.49
C SER A 160 -5.41 10.86 11.67
N TYR A 161 -5.77 9.82 10.90
CA TYR A 161 -5.05 8.55 10.91
C TYR A 161 -3.62 8.70 10.38
N ALA A 162 -3.44 9.38 9.25
CA ALA A 162 -2.13 9.62 8.67
C ALA A 162 -1.18 10.35 9.64
N LYS A 163 -1.69 11.37 10.35
CA LYS A 163 -0.91 12.07 11.38
C LYS A 163 -0.48 11.17 12.54
N LYS A 164 -1.36 10.28 13.00
CA LYS A 164 -1.04 9.33 14.08
C LYS A 164 -0.05 8.25 13.64
N ALA A 165 -0.11 7.83 12.38
CA ALA A 165 0.77 6.80 11.83
C ALA A 165 2.22 7.26 11.65
N HIS A 166 2.44 8.59 11.59
CA HIS A 166 3.76 9.21 11.42
C HIS A 166 4.25 9.97 12.68
N ALA A 167 3.52 9.92 13.78
CA ALA A 167 3.92 10.48 15.06
C ALA A 167 4.68 9.48 15.92
#